data_20960e7b1eeb7e8828d44f5360f61b01
#
_entry.id   20960e7b1eeb7e8828d44f5360f61b01
#
_cell.length_a   1.000
_cell.length_b   1.000
_cell.length_c   1.000
_cell.angle_alpha   90.00
_cell.angle_beta   90.00
_cell.angle_gamma   90.00
#
_symmetry.space_group_name_H-M   'P 1'
#
loop_
_entity.id
_entity.type
_entity.pdbx_description
1 polymer ?
#
loop_
_entity_poly.entity_id
_entity_poly.type
_entity_poly.pdbx_seq_one_letter_code
_entity_poly.pdbx_strand_id
1 'polypeptide(L)'
;MNHHATQQVHAGYEPEAPYWPVAVPIHQTAAYRFPDHATAASMFRLETPGFTYSRTGNPTVAVFENRLAALEGGIGAIGTATGQAAVALSLLTLLHGGKHLVASSQLYGGTVDLLTDTFADFGIEVTFADPADPQAWGAAIRPDTRAFFLESITNPLATVPDLPALADIAHASGVPVVVDSLSLIHI
;
A
#
# COMPACT_ATOMS: atom_id res chain seq x y z
N MET A 1 3.24 25.63 -2.78
CA MET A 1 3.73 24.24 -3.00
C MET A 1 4.98 24.07 -2.13
N ASN A 2 4.94 23.17 -1.17
CA ASN A 2 6.12 22.90 -0.36
C ASN A 2 7.13 22.10 -1.19
N HIS A 3 8.40 22.51 -1.13
CA HIS A 3 9.48 21.81 -1.82
C HIS A 3 9.55 20.36 -1.32
N HIS A 4 9.81 19.38 -2.19
CA HIS A 4 9.86 17.95 -1.82
C HIS A 4 10.80 17.70 -0.62
N ALA A 5 11.99 18.33 -0.62
CA ALA A 5 12.93 18.27 0.51
C ALA A 5 12.33 18.78 1.84
N THR A 6 11.47 19.80 1.79
CA THR A 6 10.76 20.31 2.97
C THR A 6 9.70 19.31 3.45
N GLN A 7 8.99 18.68 2.52
CA GLN A 7 7.99 17.66 2.86
C GLN A 7 8.62 16.41 3.51
N GLN A 8 9.80 15.98 3.06
CA GLN A 8 10.53 14.86 3.68
C GLN A 8 10.79 15.06 5.17
N VAL A 9 10.95 16.30 5.61
CA VAL A 9 11.23 16.64 7.02
C VAL A 9 9.95 16.95 7.80
N HIS A 10 9.03 17.71 7.21
CA HIS A 10 7.92 18.34 7.93
C HIS A 10 6.54 17.74 7.68
N ALA A 11 6.30 17.09 6.54
CA ALA A 11 4.96 16.56 6.25
C ALA A 11 4.51 15.51 7.29
N GLY A 12 3.21 15.51 7.57
CA GLY A 12 2.57 14.52 8.43
C GLY A 12 2.77 14.71 9.93
N TYR A 13 3.46 15.77 10.37
CA TYR A 13 3.66 16.07 11.78
C TYR A 13 3.44 17.53 12.10
N GLU A 14 2.56 17.81 13.07
CA GLU A 14 2.39 19.10 13.70
C GLU A 14 2.69 18.96 15.19
N PRO A 15 3.63 19.75 15.74
CA PRO A 15 3.91 19.74 17.17
C PRO A 15 2.69 20.13 18.01
N GLU A 16 2.42 19.42 19.10
CA GLU A 16 1.26 19.65 19.97
C GLU A 16 1.64 20.19 21.33
N ALA A 17 0.71 20.99 21.91
CA ALA A 17 0.81 21.45 23.29
C ALA A 17 0.87 20.28 24.28
N PRO A 18 1.46 20.44 25.47
CA PRO A 18 2.05 21.69 25.98
C PRO A 18 3.54 21.87 25.63
N TYR A 19 4.19 20.84 25.05
CA TYR A 19 5.67 20.83 24.94
C TYR A 19 6.22 21.20 23.57
N TRP A 20 5.38 21.20 22.54
CA TRP A 20 5.74 21.54 21.15
C TRP A 20 7.03 20.85 20.66
N PRO A 21 7.15 19.51 20.78
CA PRO A 21 8.37 18.80 20.44
C PRO A 21 8.66 18.92 18.94
N VAL A 22 9.90 19.25 18.60
CA VAL A 22 10.34 19.32 17.19
C VAL A 22 10.47 17.92 16.58
N ALA A 23 10.99 16.96 17.36
CA ALA A 23 11.04 15.57 16.94
C ALA A 23 9.70 14.87 17.23
N VAL A 24 9.31 13.95 16.35
CA VAL A 24 8.10 13.13 16.54
C VAL A 24 8.23 12.32 17.83
N PRO A 25 7.30 12.46 18.80
CA PRO A 25 7.32 11.62 20.01
C PRO A 25 7.07 10.16 19.70
N ILE A 26 7.75 9.27 20.42
CA ILE A 26 7.54 7.83 20.31
C ILE A 26 6.46 7.40 21.30
N HIS A 27 5.28 7.07 20.79
CA HIS A 27 4.16 6.55 21.58
C HIS A 27 4.25 5.03 21.74
N GLN A 28 5.07 4.59 22.68
CA GLN A 28 5.32 3.17 22.95
C GLN A 28 4.23 2.59 23.88
N THR A 29 3.02 2.50 23.38
CA THR A 29 1.88 1.96 24.13
C THR A 29 0.98 1.12 23.23
N ALA A 30 0.29 0.14 23.81
CA ALA A 30 -0.70 -0.67 23.09
C ALA A 30 -2.11 -0.05 23.12
N ALA A 31 -2.51 0.53 24.26
CA ALA A 31 -3.86 1.03 24.47
C ALA A 31 -3.84 2.49 24.95
N TYR A 32 -4.94 3.19 24.72
CA TYR A 32 -5.13 4.61 25.07
C TYR A 32 -6.30 4.75 26.04
N ARG A 33 -6.21 5.71 26.98
CA ARG A 33 -7.30 6.07 27.86
C ARG A 33 -8.25 7.03 27.16
N PHE A 34 -9.53 6.91 27.46
CA PHE A 34 -10.57 7.84 27.00
C PHE A 34 -10.94 8.81 28.11
N PRO A 35 -11.28 10.07 27.77
CA PRO A 35 -11.76 11.04 28.77
C PRO A 35 -13.02 10.56 29.47
N ASP A 36 -13.95 9.97 28.71
CA ASP A 36 -15.24 9.48 29.18
C ASP A 36 -15.79 8.36 28.28
N HIS A 37 -16.91 7.75 28.72
CA HIS A 37 -17.57 6.66 27.99
C HIS A 37 -18.16 7.10 26.64
N ALA A 38 -18.71 8.33 26.57
CA ALA A 38 -19.32 8.82 25.33
C ALA A 38 -18.27 8.99 24.23
N THR A 39 -17.12 9.57 24.57
CA THR A 39 -15.97 9.69 23.66
C THR A 39 -15.49 8.32 23.19
N ALA A 40 -15.31 7.37 24.12
CA ALA A 40 -14.93 6.01 23.77
C ALA A 40 -15.92 5.38 22.77
N ALA A 41 -17.21 5.45 23.06
CA ALA A 41 -18.25 4.90 22.21
C ALA A 41 -18.26 5.52 20.81
N SER A 42 -18.09 6.85 20.70
CA SER A 42 -18.03 7.57 19.44
C SER A 42 -16.79 7.15 18.60
N MET A 43 -15.61 6.99 19.23
CA MET A 43 -14.40 6.55 18.56
C MET A 43 -14.52 5.11 18.05
N PHE A 44 -15.10 4.19 18.85
CA PHE A 44 -15.33 2.81 18.40
C PHE A 44 -16.39 2.70 17.30
N ARG A 45 -17.32 3.65 17.19
CA ARG A 45 -18.25 3.75 16.06
C ARG A 45 -17.66 4.49 14.85
N LEU A 46 -16.39 4.93 14.93
CA LEU A 46 -15.70 5.70 13.87
C LEU A 46 -16.36 7.05 13.56
N GLU A 47 -17.12 7.61 14.49
CA GLU A 47 -17.75 8.93 14.37
C GLU A 47 -16.79 10.06 14.77
N THR A 48 -15.85 9.77 15.65
CA THR A 48 -14.79 10.69 16.09
C THR A 48 -13.43 10.06 15.80
N PRO A 49 -12.52 10.76 15.10
CA PRO A 49 -11.17 10.27 14.88
C PRO A 49 -10.38 10.21 16.19
N GLY A 50 -9.42 9.28 16.27
CA GLY A 50 -8.52 9.17 17.42
C GLY A 50 -7.88 7.79 17.53
N PHE A 51 -7.00 7.64 18.51
CA PHE A 51 -6.25 6.40 18.73
C PHE A 51 -6.89 5.61 19.87
N THR A 52 -7.27 4.38 19.60
CA THR A 52 -7.89 3.47 20.58
C THR A 52 -6.95 2.34 20.98
N TYR A 53 -6.23 1.79 20.01
CA TYR A 53 -5.30 0.69 20.19
C TYR A 53 -4.25 0.72 19.08
N SER A 54 -2.96 0.54 19.42
CA SER A 54 -1.84 0.75 18.47
C SER A 54 -1.82 -0.19 17.25
N ARG A 55 -2.50 -1.34 17.31
CA ARG A 55 -2.68 -2.18 16.12
C ARG A 55 -3.56 -1.52 15.06
N THR A 56 -4.54 -0.72 15.47
CA THR A 56 -5.44 -0.01 14.55
C THR A 56 -4.97 1.38 14.19
N GLY A 57 -4.16 2.00 15.05
CA GLY A 57 -3.56 3.30 14.83
C GLY A 57 -2.70 3.74 16.00
N ASN A 58 -1.57 4.36 15.70
CA ASN A 58 -0.62 4.89 16.68
C ASN A 58 -0.11 6.26 16.20
N PRO A 59 -0.01 7.30 17.06
CA PRO A 59 0.42 8.64 16.63
C PRO A 59 1.79 8.66 15.94
N THR A 60 2.75 7.84 16.39
CA THR A 60 4.07 7.75 15.75
C THR A 60 3.99 7.17 14.35
N VAL A 61 3.22 6.08 14.19
CA VAL A 61 3.01 5.43 12.87
C VAL A 61 2.23 6.35 11.94
N ALA A 62 1.22 7.04 12.45
CA ALA A 62 0.41 7.97 11.66
C ALA A 62 1.25 9.10 11.03
N VAL A 63 2.30 9.59 11.72
CA VAL A 63 3.22 10.57 11.14
C VAL A 63 3.97 10.01 9.94
N PHE A 64 4.44 8.75 10.04
CA PHE A 64 5.08 8.06 8.92
C PHE A 64 4.13 7.89 7.74
N GLU A 65 2.92 7.40 8.00
CA GLU A 65 1.89 7.16 6.98
C GLU A 65 1.49 8.47 6.28
N ASN A 66 1.20 9.52 7.05
CA ASN A 66 0.83 10.84 6.50
C ASN A 66 1.96 11.47 5.69
N ARG A 67 3.21 11.31 6.14
CA ARG A 67 4.38 11.82 5.41
C ARG A 67 4.56 11.11 4.09
N LEU A 68 4.48 9.78 4.08
CA LEU A 68 4.60 9.00 2.85
C LEU A 68 3.47 9.33 1.87
N ALA A 69 2.23 9.40 2.35
CA ALA A 69 1.11 9.83 1.52
C ALA A 69 1.34 11.20 0.88
N ALA A 70 1.86 12.19 1.66
CA ALA A 70 2.15 13.52 1.14
C ALA A 70 3.28 13.53 0.10
N LEU A 71 4.32 12.71 0.28
CA LEU A 71 5.45 12.60 -0.65
C LEU A 71 5.06 11.94 -1.97
N GLU A 72 4.20 10.93 -1.91
CA GLU A 72 3.69 10.21 -3.08
C GLU A 72 2.47 10.88 -3.74
N GLY A 73 1.95 11.96 -3.14
CA GLY A 73 0.72 12.60 -3.62
C GLY A 73 -0.53 11.72 -3.48
N GLY A 74 -0.46 10.72 -2.61
CA GLY A 74 -1.55 9.78 -2.32
C GLY A 74 -2.59 10.34 -1.35
N ILE A 75 -3.76 9.73 -1.33
CA ILE A 75 -4.84 10.08 -0.38
C ILE A 75 -4.63 9.50 1.02
N GLY A 76 -3.73 8.53 1.17
CA GLY A 76 -3.38 7.88 2.43
C GLY A 76 -2.28 6.85 2.24
N ALA A 77 -1.74 6.37 3.36
CA ALA A 77 -0.78 5.29 3.42
C ALA A 77 -1.06 4.41 4.64
N ILE A 78 -0.60 3.17 4.62
CA ILE A 78 -0.67 2.23 5.74
C ILE A 78 0.70 1.60 5.94
N GLY A 79 1.23 1.72 7.16
CA GLY A 79 2.47 1.06 7.55
C GLY A 79 2.26 -0.41 7.90
N THR A 80 3.08 -1.29 7.36
CA THR A 80 3.09 -2.72 7.64
C THR A 80 4.43 -3.17 8.19
N ALA A 81 4.48 -4.34 8.82
CA ALA A 81 5.71 -4.87 9.41
C ALA A 81 6.75 -5.33 8.38
N THR A 82 6.32 -5.65 7.16
CA THR A 82 7.20 -6.14 6.08
C THR A 82 6.64 -5.76 4.72
N GLY A 83 7.50 -5.70 3.68
CA GLY A 83 7.06 -5.51 2.29
C GLY A 83 6.11 -6.61 1.81
N GLN A 84 6.37 -7.88 2.16
CA GLN A 84 5.47 -8.99 1.83
C GLN A 84 4.09 -8.84 2.48
N ALA A 85 4.01 -8.30 3.70
CA ALA A 85 2.73 -7.97 4.30
C ALA A 85 2.02 -6.83 3.54
N ALA A 86 2.76 -5.83 3.05
CA ALA A 86 2.19 -4.77 2.21
C ALA A 86 1.61 -5.32 0.91
N VAL A 87 2.34 -6.16 0.20
CA VAL A 87 1.88 -6.83 -1.03
C VAL A 87 0.65 -7.69 -0.74
N ALA A 88 0.74 -8.59 0.25
CA ALA A 88 -0.36 -9.51 0.57
C ALA A 88 -1.64 -8.77 0.96
N LEU A 89 -1.56 -7.77 1.85
CA LEU A 89 -2.73 -7.02 2.32
C LEU A 89 -3.36 -6.18 1.22
N SER A 90 -2.53 -5.52 0.37
CA SER A 90 -3.02 -4.73 -0.75
C SER A 90 -3.80 -5.60 -1.73
N LEU A 91 -3.22 -6.73 -2.14
CA LEU A 91 -3.83 -7.63 -3.10
C LEU A 91 -5.05 -8.36 -2.52
N LEU A 92 -4.99 -8.89 -1.29
CA LEU A 92 -6.12 -9.55 -0.65
C LEU A 92 -7.33 -8.62 -0.49
N THR A 93 -7.10 -7.32 -0.26
CA THR A 93 -8.18 -6.33 -0.19
C THR A 93 -8.93 -6.20 -1.52
N LEU A 94 -8.22 -6.30 -2.65
CA LEU A 94 -8.80 -6.21 -3.99
C LEU A 94 -9.38 -7.55 -4.49
N LEU A 95 -8.75 -8.66 -4.12
CA LEU A 95 -9.00 -10.01 -4.66
C LEU A 95 -9.93 -10.86 -3.78
N HIS A 96 -10.58 -10.29 -2.77
CA HIS A 96 -11.47 -11.03 -1.88
C HIS A 96 -12.53 -11.84 -2.66
N GLY A 97 -12.81 -13.04 -2.17
CA GLY A 97 -13.80 -13.94 -2.77
C GLY A 97 -13.30 -14.72 -4.01
N GLY A 98 -11.99 -14.96 -4.13
CA GLY A 98 -11.45 -15.81 -5.20
C GLY A 98 -11.51 -15.13 -6.56
N LYS A 99 -10.89 -13.98 -6.70
CA LYS A 99 -10.85 -13.18 -7.93
C LYS A 99 -9.55 -13.42 -8.70
N HIS A 100 -9.44 -12.78 -9.86
CA HIS A 100 -8.32 -12.90 -10.76
C HIS A 100 -7.36 -11.70 -10.68
N LEU A 101 -6.07 -12.01 -10.72
CA LEU A 101 -4.95 -11.07 -10.77
C LEU A 101 -4.19 -11.24 -12.08
N VAL A 102 -3.85 -10.16 -12.76
CA VAL A 102 -2.79 -10.16 -13.77
C VAL A 102 -1.51 -9.65 -13.11
N ALA A 103 -0.45 -10.43 -13.14
CA ALA A 103 0.81 -10.11 -12.52
C ALA A 103 1.98 -10.17 -13.50
N SER A 104 3.03 -9.39 -13.26
CA SER A 104 4.27 -9.49 -14.02
C SER A 104 4.87 -10.90 -13.90
N SER A 105 5.37 -11.44 -15.01
CA SER A 105 6.16 -12.67 -14.99
C SER A 105 7.59 -12.49 -14.44
N GLN A 106 7.98 -11.24 -14.20
CA GLN A 106 9.26 -10.87 -13.65
C GLN A 106 9.04 -10.18 -12.29
N LEU A 107 9.09 -10.94 -11.22
CA LEU A 107 8.88 -10.50 -9.84
C LEU A 107 9.92 -11.10 -8.92
N TYR A 108 10.08 -10.49 -7.76
CA TYR A 108 10.82 -11.06 -6.65
C TYR A 108 10.30 -12.48 -6.32
N GLY A 109 11.23 -13.44 -6.13
CA GLY A 109 10.87 -14.86 -5.90
C GLY A 109 9.85 -15.08 -4.78
N GLY A 110 10.02 -14.41 -3.63
CA GLY A 110 9.05 -14.52 -2.53
C GLY A 110 7.66 -13.99 -2.87
N THR A 111 7.54 -13.05 -3.81
CA THR A 111 6.24 -12.63 -4.33
C THR A 111 5.65 -13.65 -5.29
N VAL A 112 6.48 -14.30 -6.11
CA VAL A 112 6.03 -15.41 -6.95
C VAL A 112 5.45 -16.52 -6.07
N ASP A 113 6.16 -16.96 -5.02
CA ASP A 113 5.70 -17.98 -4.07
C ASP A 113 4.38 -17.56 -3.38
N LEU A 114 4.26 -16.30 -2.97
CA LEU A 114 3.01 -15.77 -2.40
C LEU A 114 1.84 -15.91 -3.37
N LEU A 115 2.05 -15.58 -4.65
CA LEU A 115 1.01 -15.59 -5.67
C LEU A 115 0.66 -17.00 -6.15
N THR A 116 1.65 -17.89 -6.29
CA THR A 116 1.42 -19.25 -6.81
C THR A 116 0.95 -20.25 -5.77
N ASP A 117 1.41 -20.10 -4.54
CA ASP A 117 1.12 -21.05 -3.47
C ASP A 117 0.02 -20.50 -2.54
N THR A 118 0.34 -19.42 -1.78
CA THR A 118 -0.58 -18.92 -0.76
C THR A 118 -1.89 -18.40 -1.35
N PHE A 119 -1.84 -17.64 -2.46
CA PHE A 119 -3.04 -17.10 -3.07
C PHE A 119 -3.88 -18.16 -3.77
N ALA A 120 -3.25 -19.21 -4.34
CA ALA A 120 -3.95 -20.35 -4.88
C ALA A 120 -4.79 -21.07 -3.81
N ASP A 121 -4.27 -21.22 -2.58
CA ASP A 121 -5.01 -21.82 -1.45
C ASP A 121 -6.23 -20.95 -1.05
N PHE A 122 -6.23 -19.65 -1.33
CA PHE A 122 -7.38 -18.77 -1.14
C PHE A 122 -8.33 -18.71 -2.35
N GLY A 123 -8.09 -19.53 -3.38
CA GLY A 123 -8.89 -19.57 -4.62
C GLY A 123 -8.71 -18.34 -5.50
N ILE A 124 -7.58 -17.63 -5.36
CA ILE A 124 -7.21 -16.50 -6.23
C ILE A 124 -6.43 -17.05 -7.41
N GLU A 125 -6.89 -16.74 -8.62
CA GLU A 125 -6.21 -17.12 -9.85
C GLU A 125 -5.28 -16.00 -10.34
N VAL A 126 -4.09 -16.37 -10.80
CA VAL A 126 -3.08 -15.44 -11.29
C VAL A 126 -2.69 -15.78 -12.72
N THR A 127 -2.76 -14.77 -13.61
CA THR A 127 -2.18 -14.85 -14.95
C THR A 127 -0.92 -14.00 -15.00
N PHE A 128 0.21 -14.63 -15.32
CA PHE A 128 1.48 -13.92 -15.46
C PHE A 128 1.64 -13.40 -16.90
N ALA A 129 2.03 -12.12 -17.04
CA ALA A 129 2.25 -11.44 -18.30
C ALA A 129 3.67 -10.84 -18.37
N ASP A 130 4.25 -10.76 -19.56
CA ASP A 130 5.54 -10.13 -19.76
C ASP A 130 5.45 -8.62 -19.48
N PRO A 131 6.24 -8.06 -18.55
CA PRO A 131 6.20 -6.63 -18.25
C PRO A 131 6.62 -5.73 -19.44
N ALA A 132 7.29 -6.29 -20.45
CA ALA A 132 7.68 -5.58 -21.67
C ALA A 132 6.60 -5.60 -22.77
N ASP A 133 5.53 -6.38 -22.61
CA ASP A 133 4.44 -6.50 -23.60
C ASP A 133 3.08 -6.04 -23.05
N PRO A 134 2.73 -4.77 -23.20
CA PRO A 134 1.42 -4.25 -22.76
C PRO A 134 0.23 -4.97 -23.40
N GLN A 135 0.36 -5.52 -24.62
CA GLN A 135 -0.74 -6.22 -25.29
C GLN A 135 -1.07 -7.55 -24.58
N ALA A 136 -0.06 -8.25 -24.08
CA ALA A 136 -0.26 -9.47 -23.27
C ALA A 136 -1.07 -9.18 -21.99
N TRP A 137 -0.87 -8.04 -21.36
CA TRP A 137 -1.63 -7.63 -20.17
C TRP A 137 -3.10 -7.39 -20.49
N GLY A 138 -3.37 -6.68 -21.60
CA GLY A 138 -4.76 -6.46 -22.09
C GLY A 138 -5.47 -7.77 -22.41
N ALA A 139 -4.79 -8.69 -23.08
CA ALA A 139 -5.34 -10.01 -23.43
C ALA A 139 -5.60 -10.91 -22.21
N ALA A 140 -4.90 -10.67 -21.09
CA ALA A 140 -5.07 -11.43 -19.85
C ALA A 140 -6.26 -10.95 -19.00
N ILE A 141 -6.89 -9.82 -19.32
CA ILE A 141 -8.04 -9.30 -18.56
C ILE A 141 -9.25 -10.22 -18.74
N ARG A 142 -9.88 -10.56 -17.61
CA ARG A 142 -11.11 -11.33 -17.52
C ARG A 142 -12.19 -10.54 -16.77
N PRO A 143 -13.47 -10.92 -16.84
CA PRO A 143 -14.55 -10.22 -16.12
C PRO A 143 -14.37 -10.18 -14.60
N ASP A 144 -13.64 -11.14 -14.05
CA ASP A 144 -13.32 -11.25 -12.62
C ASP A 144 -11.92 -10.71 -12.26
N THR A 145 -11.17 -10.13 -13.20
CA THR A 145 -9.90 -9.44 -12.91
C THR A 145 -10.15 -8.25 -11.98
N ARG A 146 -9.33 -8.11 -10.93
CA ARG A 146 -9.48 -7.07 -9.90
C ARG A 146 -8.26 -6.20 -9.71
N ALA A 147 -7.09 -6.64 -10.16
CA ALA A 147 -5.89 -5.83 -10.08
C ALA A 147 -4.87 -6.25 -11.15
N PHE A 148 -4.00 -5.31 -11.51
CA PHE A 148 -2.69 -5.57 -12.07
C PHE A 148 -1.66 -5.44 -10.96
N PHE A 149 -0.63 -6.31 -10.97
CA PHE A 149 0.48 -6.24 -10.02
C PHE A 149 1.82 -6.37 -10.75
N LEU A 150 2.74 -5.44 -10.50
CA LEU A 150 4.07 -5.46 -11.08
C LEU A 150 5.07 -4.69 -10.20
N GLU A 151 6.35 -4.80 -10.53
CA GLU A 151 7.42 -4.02 -9.94
C GLU A 151 7.80 -2.85 -10.87
N SER A 152 8.15 -1.70 -10.30
CA SER A 152 8.60 -0.53 -11.08
C SER A 152 9.91 -0.77 -11.81
N ILE A 153 10.78 -1.59 -11.22
CA ILE A 153 11.99 -2.19 -11.83
C ILE A 153 11.99 -3.64 -11.38
N THR A 154 11.93 -4.57 -12.34
CA THR A 154 11.75 -5.99 -12.02
C THR A 154 12.97 -6.61 -11.35
N ASN A 155 12.74 -7.49 -10.39
CA ASN A 155 13.77 -8.29 -9.74
C ASN A 155 13.70 -9.74 -10.27
N PRO A 156 14.79 -10.36 -10.82
CA PRO A 156 16.16 -9.82 -10.85
C PRO A 156 16.58 -9.17 -12.18
N LEU A 157 15.71 -9.11 -13.18
CA LEU A 157 16.11 -8.78 -14.56
C LEU A 157 16.28 -7.28 -14.82
N ALA A 158 15.88 -6.43 -13.87
CA ALA A 158 15.94 -4.97 -13.97
C ALA A 158 15.22 -4.40 -15.23
N THR A 159 14.19 -5.08 -15.71
CA THR A 159 13.31 -4.56 -16.75
C THR A 159 12.50 -3.40 -16.19
N VAL A 160 12.39 -2.30 -16.93
CA VAL A 160 11.53 -1.15 -16.59
C VAL A 160 10.26 -1.22 -17.42
N PRO A 161 9.11 -1.58 -16.83
CA PRO A 161 7.84 -1.62 -17.54
C PRO A 161 7.37 -0.22 -17.95
N ASP A 162 6.59 -0.13 -19.02
CA ASP A 162 5.86 1.10 -19.37
C ASP A 162 4.62 1.22 -18.47
N LEU A 163 4.83 1.73 -17.23
CA LEU A 163 3.77 1.89 -16.25
C LEU A 163 2.58 2.72 -16.76
N PRO A 164 2.77 3.87 -17.46
CA PRO A 164 1.67 4.62 -18.05
C PRO A 164 0.83 3.78 -19.01
N ALA A 165 1.45 3.06 -19.95
CA ALA A 165 0.73 2.23 -20.90
C ALA A 165 -0.05 1.09 -20.22
N LEU A 166 0.54 0.44 -19.21
CA LEU A 166 -0.12 -0.60 -18.43
C LEU A 166 -1.27 -0.05 -17.58
N ALA A 167 -1.11 1.15 -17.01
CA ALA A 167 -2.16 1.82 -16.26
C ALA A 167 -3.35 2.19 -17.17
N ASP A 168 -3.10 2.70 -18.36
CA ASP A 168 -4.14 3.03 -19.34
C ASP A 168 -4.98 1.79 -19.71
N ILE A 169 -4.32 0.66 -19.95
CA ILE A 169 -5.00 -0.62 -20.26
C ILE A 169 -5.84 -1.10 -19.06
N ALA A 170 -5.29 -1.08 -17.86
CA ALA A 170 -6.00 -1.51 -16.66
C ALA A 170 -7.20 -0.60 -16.37
N HIS A 171 -7.00 0.70 -16.38
CA HIS A 171 -8.04 1.69 -16.09
C HIS A 171 -9.17 1.70 -17.10
N ALA A 172 -8.88 1.45 -18.39
CA ALA A 172 -9.92 1.30 -19.42
C ALA A 172 -10.89 0.14 -19.10
N SER A 173 -10.45 -0.83 -18.30
CA SER A 173 -11.27 -1.96 -17.81
C SER A 173 -11.73 -1.80 -16.36
N GLY A 174 -11.51 -0.63 -15.74
CA GLY A 174 -11.85 -0.37 -14.32
C GLY A 174 -11.01 -1.16 -13.33
N VAL A 175 -9.81 -1.60 -13.71
CA VAL A 175 -8.89 -2.40 -12.90
C VAL A 175 -7.79 -1.48 -12.35
N PRO A 176 -7.53 -1.46 -11.02
CA PRO A 176 -6.42 -0.73 -10.44
C PRO A 176 -5.08 -1.40 -10.71
N VAL A 177 -4.01 -0.60 -10.66
CA VAL A 177 -2.62 -1.08 -10.75
C VAL A 177 -1.96 -0.95 -9.38
N VAL A 178 -1.35 -2.03 -8.92
CA VAL A 178 -0.54 -2.10 -7.69
C VAL A 178 0.92 -2.26 -8.11
N VAL A 179 1.77 -1.36 -7.66
CA VAL A 179 3.19 -1.33 -8.06
C VAL A 179 4.09 -1.46 -6.84
N ASP A 180 4.95 -2.45 -6.83
CA ASP A 180 6.03 -2.56 -5.86
C ASP A 180 7.22 -1.72 -6.35
N SER A 181 7.59 -0.72 -5.58
CA SER A 181 8.69 0.20 -5.90
C SER A 181 9.91 0.03 -4.99
N LEU A 182 10.07 -1.04 -4.29
CA LEU A 182 11.17 -1.31 -3.37
C LEU A 182 12.54 -1.24 -4.05
N SER A 183 12.66 -1.75 -5.28
CA SER A 183 13.94 -1.77 -6.02
C SER A 183 14.50 -0.37 -6.29
N LEU A 184 13.68 0.67 -6.29
CA LEU A 184 14.09 2.07 -6.48
C LEU A 184 15.00 2.61 -5.37
N ILE A 185 15.06 1.96 -4.21
CA ILE A 185 15.93 2.37 -3.09
C ILE A 185 17.41 2.37 -3.48
N HIS A 186 17.78 1.66 -4.53
CA HIS A 186 19.17 1.49 -5.00
C HIS A 186 19.55 2.44 -6.14
N ILE A 187 18.69 3.38 -6.51
CA ILE A 187 18.88 4.31 -7.63
C ILE A 187 19.10 5.74 -7.11
#